data_5f381915d648ed6cfce4f54bb87d1f37
#
_entry.id   5f381915d648ed6cfce4f54bb87d1f37
#
_cell.length_a   1.000
_cell.length_b   1.000
_cell.length_c   1.000
_cell.angle_alpha   90.00
_cell.angle_beta   90.00
_cell.angle_gamma   90.00
#
_symmetry.space_group_name_H-M   'P 1'
#
loop_
_entity.id
_entity.type
_entity.pdbx_description
1 polymer ?
#
loop_
_entity_poly.entity_id
_entity_poly.type
_entity_poly.pdbx_seq_one_letter_code
_entity_poly.pdbx_strand_id
1 'polypeptide(L)'
;MAWTVDSSGSQTATINTEHTLATPTTVATYVLGVDTKNMVNGDTLELRCYDMIDGTNYAQIWKGTCQHVQINAKVSPPLAVTTQAKFTLKQTAGTGRVFPWSVRRI
;
A
#
# COMPACT_ATOMS: atom_id res chain seq x y z
N MET A 1 16.57 10.84 12.58
CA MET A 1 16.36 9.43 12.26
C MET A 1 16.14 9.23 10.78
N ALA A 2 16.71 8.18 10.22
CA ALA A 2 16.56 7.88 8.81
C ALA A 2 15.49 6.82 8.58
N TRP A 3 14.75 6.95 7.49
CA TRP A 3 13.83 5.91 7.03
C TRP A 3 14.62 4.77 6.40
N THR A 4 14.23 3.54 6.67
CA THR A 4 14.82 2.34 6.10
C THR A 4 13.77 1.61 5.26
N VAL A 5 14.16 1.12 4.08
CA VAL A 5 13.29 0.27 3.28
C VAL A 5 13.13 -1.07 4.00
N ASP A 6 11.91 -1.39 4.41
CA ASP A 6 11.59 -2.66 5.07
C ASP A 6 11.34 -3.76 4.03
N SER A 7 10.60 -3.43 2.97
CA SER A 7 10.35 -4.34 1.86
C SER A 7 9.99 -3.53 0.61
N SER A 8 10.16 -4.15 -0.56
CA SER A 8 9.83 -3.53 -1.83
C SER A 8 9.58 -4.59 -2.89
N GLY A 9 8.96 -4.21 -3.99
CA GLY A 9 8.70 -5.11 -5.10
C GLY A 9 7.86 -4.44 -6.16
N SER A 10 7.30 -5.27 -7.04
CA SER A 10 6.34 -4.86 -8.07
C SER A 10 5.14 -5.80 -8.01
N GLN A 11 3.94 -5.26 -8.06
CA GLN A 11 2.72 -6.04 -8.05
C GLN A 11 1.97 -5.82 -9.35
N THR A 12 1.72 -6.90 -10.09
CA THR A 12 0.81 -6.88 -11.22
C THR A 12 -0.62 -7.00 -10.69
N ALA A 13 -1.45 -5.99 -10.96
CA ALA A 13 -2.81 -5.97 -10.46
C ALA A 13 -3.71 -6.86 -11.30
N THR A 14 -4.56 -7.62 -10.62
CA THR A 14 -5.73 -8.28 -11.21
C THR A 14 -6.95 -7.48 -10.73
N ILE A 15 -7.82 -7.08 -11.66
CA ILE A 15 -8.95 -6.20 -11.33
C ILE A 15 -9.82 -6.83 -10.23
N ASN A 16 -10.16 -6.03 -9.23
CA ASN A 16 -10.98 -6.39 -8.07
C ASN A 16 -10.34 -7.44 -7.13
N THR A 17 -9.04 -7.69 -7.28
CA THR A 17 -8.31 -8.55 -6.34
C THR A 17 -7.46 -7.69 -5.41
N GLU A 18 -7.64 -7.88 -4.11
CA GLU A 18 -6.80 -7.20 -3.12
C GLU A 18 -5.51 -8.00 -2.93
N HIS A 19 -4.40 -7.45 -3.41
CA HIS A 19 -3.08 -8.10 -3.30
C HIS A 19 -2.39 -7.65 -2.02
N THR A 20 -1.90 -8.60 -1.24
CA THR A 20 -1.07 -8.29 -0.08
C THR A 20 0.35 -7.99 -0.54
N LEU A 21 0.84 -6.79 -0.26
CA LEU A 21 2.19 -6.36 -0.63
C LEU A 21 3.20 -6.77 0.44
N ALA A 22 2.90 -6.49 1.70
CA ALA A 22 3.80 -6.75 2.81
C ALA A 22 3.02 -6.96 4.10
N THR A 23 3.58 -7.78 5.00
CA THR A 23 3.00 -8.05 6.33
C THR A 23 4.09 -7.88 7.40
N PRO A 24 4.56 -6.63 7.65
CA PRO A 24 5.60 -6.42 8.64
C PRO A 24 5.13 -6.78 10.04
N THR A 25 6.04 -7.36 10.83
CA THR A 25 5.75 -7.84 12.19
C THR A 25 6.52 -7.07 13.27
N THR A 26 7.31 -6.08 12.88
CA THR A 26 8.07 -5.24 13.81
C THR A 26 7.23 -4.02 14.18
N VAL A 27 7.12 -3.72 15.48
CA VAL A 27 6.48 -2.49 15.95
C VAL A 27 7.32 -1.30 15.50
N ALA A 28 6.75 -0.45 14.65
CA ALA A 28 7.45 0.69 14.08
C ALA A 28 6.45 1.65 13.43
N THR A 29 6.96 2.77 12.93
CA THR A 29 6.19 3.67 12.08
C THR A 29 6.53 3.36 10.63
N TYR A 30 5.52 3.14 9.81
CA TYR A 30 5.66 2.73 8.41
C TYR A 30 5.08 3.77 7.46
N VAL A 31 5.64 3.81 6.25
CA VAL A 31 5.10 4.55 5.11
C VAL A 31 5.07 3.62 3.91
N LEU A 32 3.90 3.55 3.25
CA LEU A 32 3.74 2.85 1.98
C LEU A 32 3.90 3.86 0.83
N GLY A 33 4.76 3.55 -0.12
CA GLY A 33 4.88 4.29 -1.37
C GLY A 33 4.58 3.37 -2.55
N VAL A 34 3.77 3.84 -3.49
CA VAL A 34 3.43 3.11 -4.71
C VAL A 34 3.67 4.01 -5.91
N ASP A 35 4.45 3.51 -6.87
CA ASP A 35 4.68 4.22 -8.12
C ASP A 35 3.48 3.97 -9.05
N THR A 36 2.71 5.02 -9.31
CA THR A 36 1.48 4.97 -10.09
C THR A 36 1.68 5.42 -11.53
N LYS A 37 2.92 5.45 -12.02
CA LYS A 37 3.25 5.95 -13.37
C LYS A 37 2.54 5.19 -14.49
N ASN A 38 2.16 3.95 -14.28
CA ASN A 38 1.53 3.11 -15.29
C ASN A 38 0.01 3.29 -15.37
N MET A 39 -0.59 4.09 -14.48
CA MET A 39 -2.03 4.36 -14.51
C MET A 39 -2.38 5.26 -15.69
N VAL A 40 -3.53 4.97 -16.31
CA VAL A 40 -4.11 5.78 -17.37
C VAL A 40 -5.54 6.18 -17.00
N ASN A 41 -6.16 7.05 -17.78
CA ASN A 41 -7.54 7.44 -17.54
C ASN A 41 -8.46 6.22 -17.56
N GLY A 42 -9.35 6.14 -16.57
CA GLY A 42 -10.24 5.01 -16.37
C GLY A 42 -9.76 4.02 -15.31
N ASP A 43 -8.49 4.08 -14.91
CA ASP A 43 -7.96 3.22 -13.85
C ASP A 43 -8.33 3.79 -12.48
N THR A 44 -8.63 2.90 -11.52
CA THR A 44 -8.85 3.25 -10.12
C THR A 44 -8.03 2.29 -9.25
N LEU A 45 -7.23 2.85 -8.37
CA LEU A 45 -6.36 2.11 -7.45
C LEU A 45 -6.72 2.42 -6.01
N GLU A 46 -6.84 1.40 -5.19
CA GLU A 46 -7.04 1.52 -3.74
C GLU A 46 -5.86 0.90 -3.01
N LEU A 47 -5.34 1.64 -2.03
CA LEU A 47 -4.27 1.18 -1.14
C LEU A 47 -4.83 1.16 0.27
N ARG A 48 -4.50 0.12 1.05
CA ARG A 48 -4.97 -0.02 2.42
C ARG A 48 -3.84 -0.44 3.32
N CYS A 49 -3.93 -0.01 4.57
CA CYS A 49 -3.10 -0.53 5.64
C CYS A 49 -3.99 -1.03 6.76
N TYR A 50 -3.67 -2.22 7.25
CA TYR A 50 -4.36 -2.85 8.37
C TYR A 50 -3.38 -3.01 9.52
N ASP A 51 -3.90 -2.93 10.75
CA ASP A 51 -3.12 -3.17 11.96
C ASP A 51 -3.90 -4.10 12.89
N MET A 52 -3.20 -4.95 13.59
CA MET A 52 -3.81 -5.81 14.63
C MET A 52 -3.87 -5.05 15.96
N ILE A 53 -4.77 -4.08 16.05
CA ILE A 53 -4.89 -3.22 17.24
C ILE A 53 -5.21 -4.05 18.48
N ASP A 54 -6.07 -5.06 18.33
CA ASP A 54 -6.43 -5.96 19.44
C ASP A 54 -5.46 -7.14 19.61
N GLY A 55 -4.43 -7.22 18.76
CA GLY A 55 -3.44 -8.30 18.80
C GLY A 55 -3.88 -9.58 18.09
N THR A 56 -5.08 -9.65 17.54
CA THR A 56 -5.65 -10.89 16.97
C THR A 56 -6.20 -10.67 15.56
N ASN A 57 -6.96 -9.60 15.34
CA ASN A 57 -7.65 -9.35 14.08
C ASN A 57 -7.12 -8.09 13.40
N TYR A 58 -7.03 -8.13 12.07
CA TYR A 58 -6.70 -6.94 11.28
C TYR A 58 -7.87 -5.96 11.27
N ALA A 59 -7.56 -4.70 11.52
CA ALA A 59 -8.49 -3.59 11.35
C ALA A 59 -7.88 -2.60 10.38
N GLN A 60 -8.67 -2.10 9.44
CA GLN A 60 -8.19 -1.10 8.48
C GLN A 60 -7.94 0.23 9.20
N ILE A 61 -6.71 0.74 9.13
CA ILE A 61 -6.33 2.00 9.75
C ILE A 61 -6.10 3.11 8.73
N TRP A 62 -5.94 2.79 7.46
CA TRP A 62 -5.74 3.78 6.41
C TRP A 62 -6.18 3.24 5.06
N LYS A 63 -6.72 4.15 4.22
CA LYS A 63 -7.07 3.87 2.84
C LYS A 63 -6.73 5.07 1.97
N GLY A 64 -6.04 4.83 0.85
CA GLY A 64 -5.79 5.84 -0.17
C GLY A 64 -6.39 5.41 -1.50
N THR A 65 -6.89 6.36 -2.28
CA THR A 65 -7.49 6.09 -3.60
C THR A 65 -6.84 7.00 -4.63
N CYS A 66 -6.49 6.43 -5.80
CA CYS A 66 -5.99 7.15 -6.95
C CYS A 66 -6.86 6.82 -8.16
N GLN A 67 -7.19 7.82 -8.97
CA GLN A 67 -7.97 7.64 -10.20
C GLN A 67 -7.29 8.33 -11.37
N HIS A 68 -7.35 7.69 -12.53
CA HIS A 68 -6.84 8.23 -13.79
C HIS A 68 -5.31 8.39 -13.79
N VAL A 69 -4.79 9.12 -14.76
CA VAL A 69 -3.36 9.42 -14.84
C VAL A 69 -2.90 10.13 -13.57
N GLN A 70 -1.80 9.66 -12.99
CA GLN A 70 -1.21 10.23 -11.78
C GLN A 70 0.10 10.94 -12.14
N ILE A 71 0.25 12.19 -11.70
CA ILE A 71 1.49 12.96 -11.88
C ILE A 71 2.53 12.53 -10.84
N ASN A 72 2.07 12.33 -9.61
CA ASN A 72 2.94 11.96 -8.49
C ASN A 72 2.66 10.54 -8.03
N ALA A 73 3.68 9.85 -7.53
CA ALA A 73 3.49 8.58 -6.83
C ALA A 73 2.61 8.78 -5.59
N LYS A 74 1.89 7.74 -5.20
CA LYS A 74 1.06 7.77 -4.00
C LYS A 74 1.88 7.33 -2.80
N VAL A 75 1.94 8.18 -1.79
CA VAL A 75 2.66 7.89 -0.54
C VAL A 75 1.71 8.08 0.62
N SER A 76 1.65 7.10 1.53
CA SER A 76 0.82 7.18 2.72
C SER A 76 1.41 8.17 3.73
N PRO A 77 0.59 8.69 4.67
CA PRO A 77 1.14 9.35 5.84
C PRO A 77 1.89 8.33 6.72
N PRO A 78 2.71 8.78 7.68
CA PRO A 78 3.30 7.85 8.64
C PRO A 78 2.21 7.12 9.43
N LEU A 79 2.34 5.80 9.54
CA LEU A 79 1.34 4.92 10.16
C LEU A 79 2.02 4.14 11.29
N ALA A 80 1.59 4.38 12.51
CA ALA A 80 2.10 3.66 13.67
C ALA A 80 1.43 2.28 13.76
N VAL A 81 2.24 1.24 13.91
CA VAL A 81 1.79 -0.15 13.95
C VAL A 81 2.06 -0.73 15.33
N THR A 82 1.06 -1.38 15.93
CA THR A 82 1.15 -1.88 17.30
C THR A 82 1.79 -3.26 17.40
N THR A 83 1.43 -4.20 16.52
CA THR A 83 1.96 -5.56 16.56
C THR A 83 2.31 -6.07 15.17
N GLN A 84 1.34 -6.11 14.26
CA GLN A 84 1.53 -6.61 12.91
C GLN A 84 0.67 -5.80 11.96
N ALA A 85 1.26 -5.42 10.84
CA ALA A 85 0.56 -4.67 9.80
C ALA A 85 0.40 -5.50 8.54
N LYS A 86 -0.52 -5.06 7.69
CA LYS A 86 -0.68 -5.61 6.35
C LYS A 86 -0.95 -4.44 5.40
N PHE A 87 -0.13 -4.34 4.36
CA PHE A 87 -0.30 -3.34 3.30
C PHE A 87 -0.83 -4.04 2.05
N THR A 88 -1.89 -3.50 1.46
CA THR A 88 -2.53 -4.11 0.30
C THR A 88 -2.75 -3.11 -0.81
N LEU A 89 -2.89 -3.66 -2.04
CA LEU A 89 -3.14 -2.93 -3.26
C LEU A 89 -4.28 -3.60 -4.01
N LYS A 90 -5.26 -2.81 -4.44
CA LYS A 90 -6.40 -3.31 -5.21
C LYS A 90 -6.73 -2.34 -6.32
N GLN A 91 -6.65 -2.79 -7.57
CA GLN A 91 -7.12 -2.01 -8.72
C GLN A 91 -8.56 -2.42 -9.00
N THR A 92 -9.48 -1.45 -8.95
CA THR A 92 -10.92 -1.75 -9.06
C THR A 92 -11.50 -1.44 -10.43
N ALA A 93 -10.79 -0.69 -11.27
CA ALA A 93 -11.25 -0.33 -12.60
C ALA A 93 -10.09 -0.20 -13.57
N GLY A 94 -10.38 -0.33 -14.86
CA GLY A 94 -9.41 -0.25 -15.93
C GLY A 94 -8.82 -1.61 -16.28
N THR A 95 -7.61 -1.60 -16.84
CA THR A 95 -6.84 -2.81 -17.17
C THR A 95 -5.74 -2.99 -16.13
N GLY A 96 -5.49 -4.23 -15.70
CA GLY A 96 -4.46 -4.49 -14.70
C GLY A 96 -3.10 -3.91 -15.06
N ARG A 97 -2.50 -3.13 -14.16
CA ARG A 97 -1.21 -2.48 -14.34
C ARG A 97 -0.18 -3.06 -13.39
N VAL A 98 1.09 -2.79 -13.67
CA VAL A 98 2.18 -3.14 -12.76
C VAL A 98 2.48 -1.94 -11.88
N PHE A 99 2.52 -2.15 -10.56
CA PHE A 99 2.76 -1.11 -9.58
C PHE A 99 4.01 -1.44 -8.77
N PRO A 100 5.14 -0.74 -9.02
CA PRO A 100 6.29 -0.80 -8.12
C PRO A 100 5.92 -0.18 -6.77
N TRP A 101 6.39 -0.78 -5.68
CA TRP A 101 6.03 -0.31 -4.33
C TRP A 101 7.19 -0.49 -3.37
N SER A 102 7.14 0.25 -2.27
CA SER A 102 8.04 0.05 -1.14
C SER A 102 7.33 0.36 0.17
N VAL A 103 7.70 -0.38 1.21
CA VAL A 103 7.28 -0.09 2.59
C VAL A 103 8.53 0.31 3.35
N ARG A 104 8.52 1.48 3.96
CA ARG A 104 9.64 2.05 4.71
C ARG A 104 9.27 2.19 6.16
N ARG A 105 10.26 2.12 7.05
CA ARG A 105 10.07 2.30 8.48
C ARG A 105 11.19 3.14 9.10
N ILE A 106 10.88 3.74 10.22
CA ILE A 106 11.85 4.40 11.08
C ILE A 106 12.26 3.44 12.18
#